data_3c002b5e84942f824409569a6416d6b0
#
_entry.id   3c002b5e84942f824409569a6416d6b0
#
_cell.length_a   1.000
_cell.length_b   1.000
_cell.length_c   1.000
_cell.angle_alpha   90.00
_cell.angle_beta   90.00
_cell.angle_gamma   90.00
#
_symmetry.space_group_name_H-M   'P 1'
#
loop_
_entity.id
_entity.type
_entity.pdbx_description
1 polymer ?
#
loop_
_entity_poly.entity_id
_entity_poly.type
_entity_poly.pdbx_seq_one_letter_code
_entity_poly.pdbx_strand_id
1 'polypeptide(L)'
;LAFLPQPVGTPQGGDYVVDWDRQAVAIGAAGGTPIMRAAYREGIGCVILAPDQTFEDIDDLPQLSLAPVAGDPARIAWPDGDLVEDMAITPGVDPDALQDASDWAFDRESPEQVTLSLMVVHEGRIIHERYAPGVEITTKTRTWSTAKSIAVSLIGMLVDEGRLDLDQPLGFEWLPAAASPEADPRNAITLRHVLNMA
;
A
#
# COMPACT_ATOMS: atom_id res chain seq x y z
N LEU A 1 -6.17 -18.07 0.60
CA LEU A 1 -5.98 -18.10 2.07
C LEU A 1 -4.63 -18.71 2.50
N ALA A 2 -3.89 -19.35 1.59
CA ALA A 2 -2.60 -20.00 1.89
C ALA A 2 -1.46 -19.04 2.30
N PHE A 3 -1.65 -17.74 2.18
CA PHE A 3 -0.64 -16.71 2.48
C PHE A 3 -1.00 -15.80 3.66
N LEU A 4 -1.98 -16.16 4.47
CA LEU A 4 -2.14 -15.45 5.73
C LEU A 4 -0.98 -15.84 6.65
N PRO A 5 -0.25 -14.88 7.24
CA PRO A 5 0.73 -15.20 8.26
C PRO A 5 0.04 -15.97 9.38
N GLN A 6 0.77 -16.90 9.99
CA GLN A 6 0.24 -17.64 11.14
C GLN A 6 -0.24 -16.64 12.20
N PRO A 7 -1.38 -16.88 12.84
CA PRO A 7 -1.87 -16.00 13.89
C PRO A 7 -0.82 -15.82 14.97
N VAL A 8 -0.62 -14.58 15.40
CA VAL A 8 0.25 -14.27 16.54
C VAL A 8 -0.29 -14.98 17.78
N GLY A 9 0.60 -15.52 18.63
CA GLY A 9 0.22 -16.32 19.80
C GLY A 9 0.02 -17.80 19.53
N THR A 10 0.26 -18.27 18.30
CA THR A 10 0.38 -19.70 17.99
C THR A 10 1.83 -20.17 18.16
N PRO A 11 2.10 -21.48 18.26
CA PRO A 11 3.47 -21.99 18.31
C PRO A 11 4.35 -21.54 17.13
N GLN A 12 3.75 -21.27 15.98
CA GLN A 12 4.44 -20.77 14.79
C GLN A 12 4.52 -19.24 14.75
N GLY A 13 3.58 -18.53 15.40
CA GLY A 13 3.52 -17.08 15.46
C GLY A 13 4.28 -16.44 16.62
N GLY A 14 4.70 -17.26 17.59
CA GLY A 14 5.37 -16.78 18.81
C GLY A 14 4.42 -16.05 19.76
N ASP A 15 5.01 -15.59 20.88
CA ASP A 15 4.29 -14.78 21.86
C ASP A 15 4.25 -13.33 21.45
N TYR A 16 3.31 -12.62 22.06
CA TYR A 16 3.12 -11.20 21.82
C TYR A 16 2.64 -10.49 23.09
N VAL A 17 2.91 -9.21 23.14
CA VAL A 17 2.35 -8.28 24.13
C VAL A 17 1.68 -7.13 23.40
N VAL A 18 0.45 -6.78 23.81
CA VAL A 18 -0.27 -5.64 23.27
C VAL A 18 -0.38 -4.56 24.33
N ASP A 19 0.08 -3.37 24.00
CA ASP A 19 -0.14 -2.15 24.77
C ASP A 19 -1.29 -1.38 24.10
N TRP A 20 -2.47 -1.50 24.69
CA TRP A 20 -3.68 -0.86 24.15
C TRP A 20 -3.67 0.66 24.34
N ASP A 21 -3.02 1.16 25.38
CA ASP A 21 -2.94 2.59 25.65
C ASP A 21 -2.06 3.29 24.62
N ARG A 22 -0.96 2.64 24.21
CA ARG A 22 -0.06 3.14 23.17
C ARG A 22 -0.41 2.64 21.77
N GLN A 23 -1.45 1.82 21.65
CA GLN A 23 -1.81 1.17 20.37
C GLN A 23 -0.61 0.46 19.72
N ALA A 24 0.11 -0.32 20.50
CA ALA A 24 1.37 -0.93 20.10
C ALA A 24 1.37 -2.44 20.38
N VAL A 25 2.21 -3.16 19.64
CA VAL A 25 2.42 -4.59 19.80
C VAL A 25 3.90 -4.95 19.76
N ALA A 26 4.29 -5.86 20.61
CA ALA A 26 5.62 -6.48 20.57
C ALA A 26 5.50 -7.98 20.40
N ILE A 27 6.33 -8.58 19.57
CA ILE A 27 6.36 -10.03 19.31
C ILE A 27 7.77 -10.59 19.45
N GLY A 28 7.87 -11.87 19.74
CA GLY A 28 9.03 -12.70 19.43
C GLY A 28 9.82 -13.26 20.56
N ALA A 29 9.66 -12.91 21.83
CA ALA A 29 10.46 -13.55 22.87
C ALA A 29 9.65 -13.73 24.16
N ALA A 30 9.32 -14.98 24.50
CA ALA A 30 8.73 -15.32 25.77
C ALA A 30 9.65 -14.91 26.92
N GLY A 31 9.22 -13.90 27.67
CA GLY A 31 9.93 -13.41 28.86
C GLY A 31 11.28 -12.74 28.60
N GLY A 32 11.59 -12.43 27.33
CA GLY A 32 12.84 -11.78 26.93
C GLY A 32 12.62 -10.43 26.25
N THR A 33 13.66 -9.92 25.62
CA THR A 33 13.57 -8.72 24.79
C THR A 33 12.78 -9.01 23.51
N PRO A 34 11.73 -8.25 23.19
CA PRO A 34 10.99 -8.43 21.95
C PRO A 34 11.90 -8.33 20.72
N ILE A 35 11.65 -9.19 19.74
CA ILE A 35 12.39 -9.20 18.48
C ILE A 35 11.90 -8.06 17.59
N MET A 36 10.59 -7.77 17.64
CA MET A 36 9.95 -6.76 16.79
C MET A 36 8.86 -6.02 17.55
N ARG A 37 8.77 -4.74 17.31
CA ARG A 37 7.72 -3.87 17.84
C ARG A 37 7.07 -3.09 16.71
N ALA A 38 5.78 -2.81 16.84
CA ALA A 38 5.06 -1.92 15.94
C ALA A 38 4.07 -1.07 16.76
N ALA A 39 3.84 0.15 16.30
CA ALA A 39 2.87 1.05 16.90
C ALA A 39 1.98 1.67 15.83
N TYR A 40 0.71 1.89 16.17
CA TYR A 40 -0.18 2.68 15.33
C TYR A 40 0.09 4.17 15.53
N ARG A 41 0.22 4.89 14.42
CA ARG A 41 0.34 6.36 14.40
C ARG A 41 -0.75 6.95 13.52
N GLU A 42 -1.44 7.95 14.05
CA GLU A 42 -2.50 8.62 13.32
C GLU A 42 -1.98 9.22 12.00
N GLY A 43 -2.73 9.03 10.92
CA GLY A 43 -2.40 9.52 9.58
C GLY A 43 -1.31 8.73 8.85
N ILE A 44 -0.59 7.83 9.54
CA ILE A 44 0.48 7.01 8.94
C ILE A 44 0.10 5.53 8.91
N GLY A 45 -0.61 5.05 9.95
CA GLY A 45 -0.90 3.64 10.14
C GLY A 45 0.10 2.96 11.07
N CYS A 46 0.29 1.64 10.91
CA CYS A 46 1.22 0.89 11.75
C CYS A 46 2.66 1.05 11.29
N VAL A 47 3.51 1.50 12.19
CA VAL A 47 4.95 1.72 11.98
C VAL A 47 5.72 0.65 12.75
N ILE A 48 6.66 -0.02 12.08
CA ILE A 48 7.60 -0.94 12.75
C ILE A 48 8.72 -0.10 13.36
N LEU A 49 9.00 -0.32 14.64
CA LEU A 49 10.07 0.37 15.35
C LEU A 49 11.44 -0.20 14.97
N ALA A 50 12.47 0.64 14.98
CA ALA A 50 13.84 0.19 14.83
C ALA A 50 14.24 -0.77 15.97
N PRO A 51 15.23 -1.65 15.79
CA PRO A 51 15.60 -2.67 16.78
C PRO A 51 16.01 -2.11 18.14
N ASP A 52 16.54 -0.91 18.17
CA ASP A 52 16.98 -0.18 19.36
C ASP A 52 15.89 0.68 20.01
N GLN A 53 14.76 0.87 19.31
CA GLN A 53 13.62 1.61 19.85
C GLN A 53 12.74 0.73 20.73
N THR A 54 12.12 1.36 21.72
CA THR A 54 11.21 0.76 22.69
C THR A 54 9.81 1.38 22.59
N PHE A 55 8.87 0.97 23.41
CA PHE A 55 7.56 1.62 23.48
C PHE A 55 7.61 3.04 24.03
N GLU A 56 8.69 3.43 24.69
CA GLU A 56 8.90 4.81 25.17
C GLU A 56 9.20 5.78 24.01
N ASP A 57 9.73 5.25 22.89
CA ASP A 57 10.09 6.05 21.72
C ASP A 57 8.89 6.29 20.79
N ILE A 58 7.70 5.73 21.08
CA ILE A 58 6.52 5.85 20.22
C ILE A 58 6.09 7.30 20.05
N ASP A 59 6.18 8.12 21.10
CA ASP A 59 5.72 9.49 21.05
C ASP A 59 6.60 10.38 20.16
N ASP A 60 7.85 9.98 19.94
CA ASP A 60 8.79 10.64 19.02
C ASP A 60 8.59 10.24 17.55
N LEU A 61 7.79 9.19 17.29
CA LEU A 61 7.48 8.79 15.93
C LEU A 61 6.61 9.84 15.21
N PRO A 62 6.83 10.05 13.92
CA PRO A 62 6.04 11.03 13.16
C PRO A 62 4.55 10.70 13.19
N GLN A 63 3.74 11.74 13.22
CA GLN A 63 2.29 11.70 13.06
C GLN A 63 1.89 12.66 11.95
N LEU A 64 0.83 12.32 11.21
CA LEU A 64 0.25 13.20 10.21
C LEU A 64 -1.18 13.55 10.62
N SER A 65 -1.41 14.82 10.91
CA SER A 65 -2.77 15.34 11.02
C SER A 65 -3.30 15.56 9.61
N LEU A 66 -4.07 14.60 9.12
CA LEU A 66 -4.73 14.72 7.83
C LEU A 66 -6.01 15.56 8.02
N ALA A 67 -6.21 16.54 7.14
CA ALA A 67 -7.49 17.23 7.08
C ALA A 67 -8.60 16.20 6.76
N PRO A 68 -9.73 16.22 7.45
CA PRO A 68 -10.86 15.39 7.09
C PRO A 68 -11.23 15.62 5.64
N VAL A 69 -11.52 14.55 4.90
CA VAL A 69 -12.08 14.68 3.56
C VAL A 69 -13.38 15.47 3.66
N ALA A 70 -13.49 16.54 2.91
CA ALA A 70 -14.67 17.39 2.95
C ALA A 70 -15.84 16.66 2.28
N GLY A 71 -16.90 16.41 3.04
CA GLY A 71 -18.13 15.79 2.54
C GLY A 71 -18.15 14.26 2.72
N ASP A 72 -19.27 13.67 2.27
CA ASP A 72 -19.48 12.23 2.26
C ASP A 72 -19.08 11.70 0.87
N PRO A 73 -18.02 10.87 0.73
CA PRO A 73 -17.59 10.34 -0.56
C PRO A 73 -18.71 9.66 -1.35
N ALA A 74 -19.65 9.01 -0.68
CA ALA A 74 -20.79 8.35 -1.32
C ALA A 74 -21.78 9.32 -2.00
N ARG A 75 -21.62 10.62 -1.76
CA ARG A 75 -22.45 11.70 -2.33
C ARG A 75 -21.68 12.60 -3.31
N ILE A 76 -20.42 12.35 -3.49
CA ILE A 76 -19.55 13.09 -4.40
C ILE A 76 -19.36 12.23 -5.65
N ALA A 77 -19.58 12.82 -6.81
CA ALA A 77 -19.46 12.09 -8.08
C ALA A 77 -18.02 11.64 -8.34
N TRP A 78 -17.87 10.46 -8.92
CA TRP A 78 -16.61 9.98 -9.48
C TRP A 78 -16.03 11.02 -10.49
N PRO A 79 -14.71 11.30 -10.52
CA PRO A 79 -13.64 10.59 -9.77
C PRO A 79 -13.31 11.19 -8.39
N ASP A 80 -13.95 12.27 -7.96
CA ASP A 80 -13.64 12.96 -6.71
C ASP A 80 -14.26 12.26 -5.47
N GLY A 81 -15.21 11.35 -5.70
CA GLY A 81 -15.87 10.53 -4.69
C GLY A 81 -16.31 9.18 -5.24
N ASP A 82 -17.17 8.49 -4.47
CA ASP A 82 -17.59 7.12 -4.76
C ASP A 82 -18.92 7.01 -5.50
N LEU A 83 -19.59 8.15 -5.77
CA LEU A 83 -20.88 8.15 -6.45
C LEU A 83 -20.71 7.93 -7.95
N VAL A 84 -21.09 6.75 -8.41
CA VAL A 84 -21.22 6.41 -9.84
C VAL A 84 -22.70 6.47 -10.20
N GLU A 85 -23.13 7.56 -10.85
CA GLU A 85 -24.54 7.78 -11.20
C GLU A 85 -25.00 6.87 -12.35
N ASP A 86 -24.10 6.58 -13.29
CA ASP A 86 -24.39 5.79 -14.48
C ASP A 86 -23.13 5.04 -14.95
N MET A 87 -23.25 3.72 -15.02
CA MET A 87 -22.22 2.84 -15.59
C MET A 87 -22.51 2.49 -17.06
N ALA A 88 -23.13 3.39 -17.81
CA ALA A 88 -23.41 3.17 -19.22
C ALA A 88 -22.11 2.89 -19.99
N ILE A 89 -22.15 1.83 -20.80
CA ILE A 89 -21.03 1.44 -21.64
C ILE A 89 -20.80 2.53 -22.70
N THR A 90 -19.56 3.01 -22.78
CA THR A 90 -19.18 4.06 -23.71
C THR A 90 -19.14 3.55 -25.16
N PRO A 91 -19.38 4.41 -26.17
CA PRO A 91 -19.28 4.03 -27.57
C PRO A 91 -17.91 3.40 -27.91
N GLY A 92 -17.92 2.34 -28.69
CA GLY A 92 -16.71 1.62 -29.10
C GLY A 92 -16.31 0.46 -28.18
N VAL A 93 -16.99 0.29 -27.04
CA VAL A 93 -16.84 -0.88 -26.19
C VAL A 93 -17.95 -1.88 -26.50
N ASP A 94 -17.56 -3.12 -26.76
CA ASP A 94 -18.49 -4.22 -26.94
C ASP A 94 -18.97 -4.72 -25.56
N PRO A 95 -20.28 -4.62 -25.24
CA PRO A 95 -20.80 -5.02 -23.94
C PRO A 95 -20.69 -6.52 -23.68
N ASP A 96 -20.85 -7.36 -24.69
CA ASP A 96 -20.78 -8.80 -24.54
C ASP A 96 -19.33 -9.23 -24.27
N ALA A 97 -18.37 -8.67 -25.00
CA ALA A 97 -16.96 -8.92 -24.75
C ALA A 97 -16.49 -8.42 -23.36
N LEU A 98 -17.05 -7.29 -22.87
CA LEU A 98 -16.78 -6.80 -21.54
C LEU A 98 -17.33 -7.75 -20.46
N GLN A 99 -18.54 -8.25 -20.65
CA GLN A 99 -19.15 -9.22 -19.76
C GLN A 99 -18.36 -10.55 -19.75
N ASP A 100 -18.01 -11.07 -20.92
CA ASP A 100 -17.21 -12.29 -21.05
C ASP A 100 -15.86 -12.16 -20.35
N ALA A 101 -15.18 -11.01 -20.49
CA ALA A 101 -13.92 -10.73 -19.79
C ALA A 101 -14.10 -10.67 -18.27
N SER A 102 -15.21 -10.08 -17.81
CA SER A 102 -15.56 -10.04 -16.40
C SER A 102 -15.82 -11.45 -15.86
N ASP A 103 -16.61 -12.24 -16.56
CA ASP A 103 -16.90 -13.62 -16.15
C ASP A 103 -15.63 -14.46 -16.12
N TRP A 104 -14.78 -14.37 -17.13
CA TRP A 104 -13.47 -15.02 -17.14
C TRP A 104 -12.58 -14.60 -15.95
N ALA A 105 -12.64 -13.32 -15.53
CA ALA A 105 -11.85 -12.84 -14.39
C ALA A 105 -12.27 -13.48 -13.06
N PHE A 106 -13.56 -13.78 -12.89
CA PHE A 106 -14.09 -14.34 -11.63
C PHE A 106 -14.30 -15.86 -11.67
N ASP A 107 -14.54 -16.44 -12.84
CA ASP A 107 -14.73 -17.88 -13.03
C ASP A 107 -13.39 -18.55 -13.38
N ARG A 108 -12.62 -18.85 -12.34
CA ARG A 108 -11.28 -19.42 -12.47
C ARG A 108 -11.28 -20.91 -12.16
N GLU A 109 -10.57 -21.68 -12.97
CA GLU A 109 -10.43 -23.13 -12.81
C GLU A 109 -9.70 -23.53 -11.51
N SER A 110 -8.77 -22.69 -11.05
CA SER A 110 -7.97 -22.95 -9.86
C SER A 110 -8.50 -22.18 -8.65
N PRO A 111 -8.71 -22.82 -7.50
CA PRO A 111 -9.17 -22.16 -6.27
C PRO A 111 -8.14 -21.18 -5.70
N GLU A 112 -6.88 -21.21 -6.14
CA GLU A 112 -5.86 -20.23 -5.78
C GLU A 112 -5.96 -18.93 -6.59
N GLN A 113 -6.64 -18.97 -7.74
CA GLN A 113 -6.86 -17.81 -8.59
C GLN A 113 -8.16 -17.09 -8.18
N VAL A 114 -8.06 -16.24 -7.20
CA VAL A 114 -9.21 -15.50 -6.68
C VAL A 114 -9.15 -14.04 -7.13
N THR A 115 -10.17 -13.59 -7.87
CA THR A 115 -10.41 -12.18 -8.13
C THR A 115 -11.37 -11.64 -7.08
N LEU A 116 -10.95 -10.59 -6.36
CA LEU A 116 -11.76 -9.98 -5.31
C LEU A 116 -12.62 -8.84 -5.84
N SER A 117 -12.08 -8.04 -6.75
CA SER A 117 -12.79 -6.95 -7.41
C SER A 117 -12.22 -6.71 -8.80
N LEU A 118 -13.07 -6.23 -9.68
CA LEU A 118 -12.73 -5.78 -11.03
C LEU A 118 -13.41 -4.44 -11.29
N MET A 119 -12.65 -3.46 -11.72
CA MET A 119 -13.16 -2.18 -12.17
C MET A 119 -12.58 -1.87 -13.55
N VAL A 120 -13.43 -1.45 -14.48
CA VAL A 120 -13.01 -1.02 -15.81
C VAL A 120 -13.38 0.43 -15.99
N VAL A 121 -12.37 1.25 -16.29
CA VAL A 121 -12.51 2.68 -16.57
C VAL A 121 -12.18 2.92 -18.04
N HIS A 122 -13.08 3.56 -18.77
CA HIS A 122 -12.87 3.94 -20.14
C HIS A 122 -13.29 5.41 -20.33
N GLU A 123 -12.43 6.19 -20.96
CA GLU A 123 -12.64 7.65 -21.16
C GLU A 123 -13.01 8.40 -19.86
N GLY A 124 -12.35 8.05 -18.75
CA GLY A 124 -12.57 8.67 -17.44
C GLY A 124 -13.89 8.27 -16.74
N ARG A 125 -14.62 7.28 -17.24
CA ARG A 125 -15.87 6.79 -16.67
C ARG A 125 -15.74 5.34 -16.25
N ILE A 126 -16.30 4.97 -15.09
CA ILE A 126 -16.46 3.57 -14.71
C ILE A 126 -17.56 2.97 -15.58
N ILE A 127 -17.22 1.97 -16.39
CA ILE A 127 -18.15 1.28 -17.29
C ILE A 127 -18.46 -0.14 -16.82
N HIS A 128 -17.70 -0.66 -15.86
CA HIS A 128 -17.94 -1.95 -15.24
C HIS A 128 -17.29 -2.00 -13.85
N GLU A 129 -18.04 -2.57 -12.91
CA GLU A 129 -17.58 -2.79 -11.55
C GLU A 129 -18.20 -4.08 -11.01
N ARG A 130 -17.37 -4.97 -10.45
CA ARG A 130 -17.81 -6.27 -9.91
C ARG A 130 -16.96 -6.68 -8.73
N TYR A 131 -17.61 -7.25 -7.72
CA TYR A 131 -17.00 -7.77 -6.51
C TYR A 131 -17.32 -9.26 -6.31
N ALA A 132 -16.38 -9.99 -5.70
CA ALA A 132 -16.62 -11.36 -5.26
C ALA A 132 -17.62 -11.39 -4.10
N PRO A 133 -18.31 -12.53 -3.87
CA PRO A 133 -19.19 -12.67 -2.73
C PRO A 133 -18.52 -12.32 -1.39
N GLY A 134 -19.13 -11.42 -0.63
CA GLY A 134 -18.60 -10.94 0.66
C GLY A 134 -17.51 -9.88 0.55
N VAL A 135 -17.25 -9.36 -0.64
CA VAL A 135 -16.35 -8.23 -0.89
C VAL A 135 -17.19 -7.03 -1.31
N GLU A 136 -16.86 -5.86 -0.79
CA GLU A 136 -17.51 -4.59 -1.05
C GLU A 136 -16.47 -3.51 -1.35
N ILE A 137 -16.88 -2.34 -1.85
CA ILE A 137 -16.01 -1.20 -2.16
C ILE A 137 -15.11 -0.81 -0.96
N THR A 138 -15.63 -0.96 0.25
CA THR A 138 -14.92 -0.64 1.51
C THR A 138 -14.04 -1.78 2.03
N THR A 139 -14.05 -2.95 1.37
CA THR A 139 -13.26 -4.10 1.80
C THR A 139 -11.77 -3.82 1.57
N LYS A 140 -11.01 -3.84 2.66
CA LYS A 140 -9.55 -3.65 2.59
C LYS A 140 -8.88 -4.91 2.06
N THR A 141 -8.29 -4.81 0.89
CA THR A 141 -7.55 -5.88 0.23
C THR A 141 -6.06 -5.63 0.26
N ARG A 142 -5.27 -6.70 0.17
CA ARG A 142 -3.81 -6.58 0.02
C ARG A 142 -3.48 -6.22 -1.42
N THR A 143 -2.72 -5.15 -1.61
CA THR A 143 -2.32 -4.69 -2.93
C THR A 143 -1.00 -5.30 -3.40
N TRP A 144 -0.20 -5.87 -2.49
CA TRP A 144 1.13 -6.39 -2.78
C TRP A 144 1.96 -5.38 -3.61
N SER A 145 2.58 -5.85 -4.69
CA SER A 145 3.42 -5.00 -5.55
C SER A 145 2.66 -3.94 -6.33
N THR A 146 1.33 -3.97 -6.40
CA THR A 146 0.53 -2.86 -6.95
C THR A 146 0.77 -1.57 -6.17
N ALA A 147 1.11 -1.67 -4.88
CA ALA A 147 1.52 -0.53 -4.07
C ALA A 147 2.73 0.23 -4.67
N LYS A 148 3.61 -0.45 -5.43
CA LYS A 148 4.72 0.20 -6.13
C LYS A 148 4.23 1.13 -7.23
N SER A 149 3.17 0.75 -7.95
CA SER A 149 2.56 1.61 -8.98
C SER A 149 1.95 2.86 -8.35
N ILE A 150 1.32 2.74 -7.19
CA ILE A 150 0.79 3.88 -6.43
C ILE A 150 1.95 4.78 -5.98
N ALA A 151 3.01 4.20 -5.41
CA ALA A 151 4.19 4.94 -4.98
C ALA A 151 4.86 5.69 -6.15
N VAL A 152 4.99 5.04 -7.32
CA VAL A 152 5.53 5.68 -8.53
C VAL A 152 4.64 6.83 -9.01
N SER A 153 3.32 6.70 -8.93
CA SER A 153 2.40 7.78 -9.27
C SER A 153 2.57 8.99 -8.37
N LEU A 154 2.69 8.78 -7.05
CA LEU A 154 2.97 9.86 -6.10
C LEU A 154 4.33 10.52 -6.34
N ILE A 155 5.36 9.74 -6.66
CA ILE A 155 6.67 10.26 -7.04
C ILE A 155 6.55 11.10 -8.32
N GLY A 156 5.77 10.63 -9.31
CA GLY A 156 5.51 11.37 -10.54
C GLY A 156 4.89 12.74 -10.30
N MET A 157 3.95 12.85 -9.36
CA MET A 157 3.38 14.14 -8.95
C MET A 157 4.45 15.08 -8.38
N LEU A 158 5.35 14.57 -7.53
CA LEU A 158 6.44 15.38 -6.97
C LEU A 158 7.46 15.82 -8.04
N VAL A 159 7.66 15.01 -9.06
CA VAL A 159 8.50 15.37 -10.22
C VAL A 159 7.83 16.47 -11.05
N ASP A 160 6.54 16.36 -11.31
CA ASP A 160 5.75 17.36 -12.03
C ASP A 160 5.73 18.71 -11.30
N GLU A 161 5.64 18.69 -9.97
CA GLU A 161 5.76 19.87 -9.11
C GLU A 161 7.19 20.46 -9.02
N GLY A 162 8.17 19.83 -9.65
CA GLY A 162 9.59 20.23 -9.58
C GLY A 162 10.24 20.02 -8.21
N ARG A 163 9.66 19.20 -7.34
CA ARG A 163 10.17 18.88 -6.00
C ARG A 163 11.15 17.70 -5.99
N LEU A 164 11.11 16.88 -7.01
CA LEU A 164 12.03 15.77 -7.25
C LEU A 164 12.54 15.83 -8.68
N ASP A 165 13.78 15.36 -8.89
CA ASP A 165 14.39 15.16 -10.20
C ASP A 165 14.74 13.68 -10.36
N LEU A 166 14.28 13.06 -11.45
CA LEU A 166 14.54 11.65 -11.72
C LEU A 166 16.03 11.33 -11.90
N ASP A 167 16.81 12.29 -12.38
CA ASP A 167 18.21 12.09 -12.74
C ASP A 167 19.18 12.66 -11.69
N GLN A 168 18.66 13.26 -10.62
CA GLN A 168 19.46 13.70 -9.49
C GLN A 168 19.93 12.50 -8.66
N PRO A 169 21.22 12.44 -8.28
CA PRO A 169 21.72 11.45 -7.33
C PRO A 169 21.00 11.52 -5.98
N LEU A 170 20.66 10.36 -5.39
CA LEU A 170 19.85 10.28 -4.19
C LEU A 170 20.59 10.60 -2.89
N GLY A 171 21.92 10.45 -2.84
CA GLY A 171 22.72 10.78 -1.67
C GLY A 171 22.30 10.01 -0.42
N PHE A 172 22.48 8.70 -0.38
CA PHE A 172 22.05 7.86 0.73
C PHE A 172 22.90 8.05 1.98
N GLU A 173 22.58 9.01 2.83
CA GLU A 173 23.30 9.31 4.07
C GLU A 173 23.25 8.16 5.10
N TRP A 174 22.23 7.31 5.05
CA TRP A 174 22.02 6.19 5.96
C TRP A 174 22.83 4.92 5.60
N LEU A 175 23.47 4.89 4.44
CA LEU A 175 24.30 3.74 4.06
C LEU A 175 25.65 3.78 4.77
N PRO A 176 26.23 2.61 5.10
CA PRO A 176 27.57 2.55 5.66
C PRO A 176 28.58 3.27 4.77
N ALA A 177 29.47 4.02 5.39
CA ALA A 177 30.53 4.74 4.66
C ALA A 177 31.38 3.74 3.83
N ALA A 178 31.61 4.09 2.56
CA ALA A 178 32.51 3.31 1.72
C ALA A 178 33.96 3.52 2.13
N ALA A 179 34.81 2.54 1.86
CA ALA A 179 36.26 2.64 2.10
C ALA A 179 36.90 3.77 1.29
N SER A 180 36.31 4.12 0.16
CA SER A 180 36.71 5.24 -0.70
C SER A 180 35.46 6.05 -1.09
N PRO A 181 35.02 6.99 -0.25
CA PRO A 181 33.78 7.74 -0.47
C PRO A 181 33.69 8.44 -1.84
N GLU A 182 34.82 8.98 -2.32
CA GLU A 182 34.86 9.71 -3.60
C GLU A 182 34.68 8.79 -4.82
N ALA A 183 35.04 7.51 -4.70
CA ALA A 183 34.91 6.49 -5.74
C ALA A 183 33.72 5.56 -5.53
N ASP A 184 32.83 5.87 -4.60
CA ASP A 184 31.66 5.05 -4.31
C ASP A 184 30.66 5.08 -5.48
N PRO A 185 30.41 3.94 -6.16
CA PRO A 185 29.48 3.91 -7.28
C PRO A 185 28.03 4.24 -6.86
N ARG A 186 27.70 4.13 -5.58
CA ARG A 186 26.38 4.50 -5.05
C ARG A 186 26.09 5.99 -5.21
N ASN A 187 27.12 6.85 -5.29
CA ASN A 187 26.96 8.27 -5.51
C ASN A 187 26.31 8.61 -6.87
N ALA A 188 26.34 7.69 -7.82
CA ALA A 188 25.71 7.84 -9.13
C ALA A 188 24.28 7.30 -9.21
N ILE A 189 23.77 6.69 -8.12
CA ILE A 189 22.40 6.14 -8.11
C ILE A 189 21.40 7.28 -8.09
N THR A 190 20.56 7.33 -9.11
CA THR A 190 19.49 8.32 -9.25
C THR A 190 18.12 7.70 -8.90
N LEU A 191 17.11 8.55 -8.72
CA LEU A 191 15.73 8.10 -8.54
C LEU A 191 15.27 7.23 -9.72
N ARG A 192 15.64 7.57 -10.94
CA ARG A 192 15.36 6.77 -12.14
C ARG A 192 15.93 5.36 -12.05
N HIS A 193 17.17 5.20 -11.59
CA HIS A 193 17.79 3.89 -11.40
C HIS A 193 16.98 3.05 -10.41
N VAL A 194 16.60 3.60 -9.27
CA VAL A 194 15.81 2.90 -8.25
C VAL A 194 14.44 2.49 -8.77
N LEU A 195 13.74 3.38 -9.48
CA LEU A 195 12.42 3.09 -10.05
C LEU A 195 12.49 2.01 -11.14
N ASN A 196 13.57 1.96 -11.90
CA ASN A 196 13.78 0.94 -12.93
C ASN A 196 14.43 -0.34 -12.40
N MET A 197 14.76 -0.39 -11.12
CA MET A 197 15.48 -1.52 -10.48
C MET A 197 16.81 -1.84 -11.20
N ALA A 198 17.50 -0.82 -11.66
CA ALA A 198 18.73 -0.90 -12.45
C ALA A 198 19.98 -0.67 -11.56
#